data_b37095656fed91d4b971898d1dcd29b0
#
_entry.id   b37095656fed91d4b971898d1dcd29b0
#
_cell.length_a   1.000
_cell.length_b   1.000
_cell.length_c   1.000
_cell.angle_alpha   90.00
_cell.angle_beta   90.00
_cell.angle_gamma   90.00
#
_symmetry.space_group_name_H-M   'P 1'
#
loop_
_entity.id
_entity.type
_entity.pdbx_description
1 polymer ?
#
loop_
_entity_poly.entity_id
_entity_poly.type
_entity_poly.pdbx_seq_one_letter_code
_entity_poly.pdbx_strand_id
1 'polypeptide(L)'
;MNTLIIIPSRLSAKRLPGKPLLKINGLSIISHVFQKARDANIGEVYVATEDQEILDDVQLNGGNVILTSNKHKTGSDRIYECYEKLDLKNIDYIINLQGDEPNIDINDLKHLNKLVKSYKVDVGTLAAEIENQSKLSNENIVKVITDKKITIENFTIAVDFKRKIKDFNLNIYHHVGVYAYKPQILKKLIS
;
A
#
# COMPACT_ATOMS: atom_id res chain seq x y z
N MET A 1 4.29 8.90 -17.82
CA MET A 1 3.50 8.87 -16.56
C MET A 1 4.42 8.47 -15.41
N ASN A 2 4.57 9.35 -14.44
CA ASN A 2 5.49 9.19 -13.31
C ASN A 2 4.74 8.64 -12.09
N THR A 3 5.37 7.69 -11.39
CA THR A 3 4.82 7.08 -10.17
C THR A 3 5.71 7.42 -8.98
N LEU A 4 5.08 7.65 -7.84
CA LEU A 4 5.73 7.80 -6.55
C LEU A 4 5.21 6.69 -5.62
N ILE A 5 6.11 5.97 -4.96
CA ILE A 5 5.72 4.98 -3.94
C ILE A 5 5.96 5.61 -2.57
N ILE A 6 4.94 5.63 -1.74
CA ILE A 6 5.05 6.10 -0.35
C ILE A 6 4.62 4.97 0.58
N ILE A 7 5.49 4.70 1.56
CA ILE A 7 5.33 3.64 2.54
C ILE A 7 5.04 4.28 3.90
N PRO A 8 3.76 4.41 4.33
CA PRO A 8 3.44 4.93 5.65
C PRO A 8 3.86 3.94 6.73
N SER A 9 4.53 4.42 7.76
CA SER A 9 4.99 3.59 8.87
C SER A 9 4.92 4.33 10.20
N ARG A 10 4.68 3.60 11.31
CA ARG A 10 4.70 4.13 12.68
C ARG A 10 4.96 3.03 13.70
N LEU A 11 5.59 3.39 14.82
CA LEU A 11 5.86 2.46 15.93
C LEU A 11 4.62 2.14 16.76
N SER A 12 3.64 3.05 16.80
CA SER A 12 2.45 2.99 17.65
C SER A 12 1.36 2.01 17.19
N ALA A 13 1.76 0.89 16.54
CA ALA A 13 0.83 -0.15 16.11
C ALA A 13 0.22 -0.90 17.31
N LYS A 14 -1.12 -0.91 17.44
CA LYS A 14 -1.83 -1.51 18.58
C LYS A 14 -1.57 -3.01 18.78
N ARG A 15 -1.43 -3.79 17.70
CA ARG A 15 -1.28 -5.26 17.75
C ARG A 15 0.16 -5.69 18.04
N LEU A 16 1.14 -4.99 17.50
CA LEU A 16 2.56 -5.28 17.68
C LEU A 16 3.35 -3.96 17.65
N PRO A 17 3.52 -3.31 18.81
CA PRO A 17 4.33 -2.08 18.91
C PRO A 17 5.75 -2.34 18.42
N GLY A 18 6.33 -1.35 17.73
CA GLY A 18 7.69 -1.48 17.19
C GLY A 18 7.85 -2.42 15.99
N LYS A 19 6.75 -3.01 15.47
CA LYS A 19 6.80 -3.96 14.34
C LYS A 19 7.70 -3.52 13.18
N PRO A 20 7.68 -2.25 12.72
CA PRO A 20 8.52 -1.83 11.59
C PRO A 20 10.02 -2.04 11.79
N LEU A 21 10.49 -1.95 13.03
CA LEU A 21 11.91 -2.09 13.38
C LEU A 21 12.32 -3.51 13.78
N LEU A 22 11.38 -4.46 13.87
CA LEU A 22 11.72 -5.86 14.06
C LEU A 22 12.55 -6.36 12.87
N LYS A 23 13.61 -7.14 13.19
CA LYS A 23 14.56 -7.59 12.17
C LYS A 23 14.25 -8.98 11.64
N ILE A 24 14.34 -9.12 10.33
CA ILE A 24 14.34 -10.39 9.60
C ILE A 24 15.70 -10.48 8.91
N ASN A 25 16.50 -11.48 9.23
CA ASN A 25 17.86 -11.66 8.68
C ASN A 25 18.73 -10.39 8.80
N GLY A 26 18.66 -9.70 9.96
CA GLY A 26 19.48 -8.53 10.24
C GLY A 26 18.95 -7.19 9.73
N LEU A 27 17.95 -7.17 8.85
CA LEU A 27 17.32 -5.98 8.28
C LEU A 27 15.93 -5.77 8.88
N SER A 28 15.55 -4.53 9.18
CA SER A 28 14.22 -4.18 9.70
C SER A 28 13.11 -4.48 8.67
N ILE A 29 11.89 -4.76 9.16
CA ILE A 29 10.73 -5.00 8.29
C ILE A 29 10.51 -3.82 7.35
N ILE A 30 10.58 -2.58 7.86
CA ILE A 30 10.37 -1.40 7.03
C ILE A 30 11.44 -1.27 5.93
N SER A 31 12.70 -1.58 6.24
CA SER A 31 13.78 -1.55 5.26
C SER A 31 13.65 -2.66 4.22
N HIS A 32 13.13 -3.85 4.59
CA HIS A 32 12.76 -4.88 3.61
C HIS A 32 11.68 -4.39 2.64
N VAL A 33 10.61 -3.76 3.16
CA VAL A 33 9.53 -3.22 2.32
C VAL A 33 10.06 -2.14 1.38
N PHE A 34 10.92 -1.24 1.91
CA PHE A 34 11.55 -0.19 1.09
C PHE A 34 12.39 -0.79 -0.04
N GLN A 35 13.24 -1.79 0.24
CA GLN A 35 14.05 -2.44 -0.78
C GLN A 35 13.19 -3.10 -1.86
N LYS A 36 12.14 -3.83 -1.47
CA LYS A 36 11.18 -4.44 -2.42
C LYS A 36 10.53 -3.39 -3.32
N ALA A 37 10.09 -2.27 -2.74
CA ALA A 37 9.51 -1.17 -3.51
C ALA A 37 10.51 -0.56 -4.49
N ARG A 38 11.75 -0.35 -4.07
CA ARG A 38 12.84 0.16 -4.91
C ARG A 38 13.17 -0.80 -6.06
N ASP A 39 13.24 -2.11 -5.77
CA ASP A 39 13.57 -3.15 -6.77
C ASP A 39 12.45 -3.33 -7.81
N ALA A 40 11.22 -2.88 -7.51
CA ALA A 40 10.16 -2.80 -8.51
C ALA A 40 10.50 -1.83 -9.66
N ASN A 41 11.35 -0.84 -9.41
CA ASN A 41 11.85 0.13 -10.40
C ASN A 41 10.74 0.80 -11.22
N ILE A 42 9.68 1.25 -10.56
CA ILE A 42 8.51 1.88 -11.19
C ILE A 42 8.35 3.37 -10.85
N GLY A 43 9.21 3.89 -9.99
CA GLY A 43 9.22 5.28 -9.54
C GLY A 43 10.07 5.48 -8.30
N GLU A 44 10.15 6.72 -7.80
CA GLU A 44 10.82 7.04 -6.56
C GLU A 44 10.08 6.43 -5.36
N VAL A 45 10.82 6.07 -4.32
CA VAL A 45 10.29 5.42 -3.11
C VAL A 45 10.66 6.24 -1.89
N TYR A 46 9.68 6.52 -1.03
CA TYR A 46 9.88 7.19 0.25
C TYR A 46 9.12 6.48 1.36
N VAL A 47 9.73 6.40 2.54
CA VAL A 47 9.04 6.05 3.77
C VAL A 47 8.49 7.34 4.38
N ALA A 48 7.26 7.33 4.86
CA ALA A 48 6.63 8.45 5.56
C ALA A 48 6.37 8.03 7.01
N THR A 49 6.99 8.70 7.98
CA THR A 49 6.91 8.33 9.39
C THR A 49 6.87 9.54 10.31
N GLU A 50 6.30 9.37 11.50
CA GLU A 50 6.39 10.34 12.61
C GLU A 50 7.51 10.01 13.58
N ASP A 51 8.10 8.81 13.49
CA ASP A 51 9.03 8.26 14.45
C ASP A 51 10.48 8.45 13.99
N GLN A 52 11.31 9.08 14.83
CA GLN A 52 12.71 9.33 14.53
C GLN A 52 13.49 8.02 14.36
N GLU A 53 13.18 7.00 15.14
CA GLU A 53 13.84 5.70 15.08
C GLU A 53 13.62 4.99 13.74
N ILE A 54 12.43 5.14 13.15
CA ILE A 54 12.17 4.62 11.81
C ILE A 54 12.95 5.41 10.75
N LEU A 55 13.01 6.74 10.91
CA LEU A 55 13.77 7.61 10.00
C LEU A 55 15.25 7.20 10.02
N ASP A 56 15.84 7.06 11.21
CA ASP A 56 17.25 6.71 11.37
C ASP A 56 17.57 5.32 10.78
N ASP A 57 16.70 4.32 11.02
CA ASP A 57 16.87 2.97 10.47
C ASP A 57 16.80 2.96 8.95
N VAL A 58 15.81 3.66 8.37
CA VAL A 58 15.65 3.71 6.90
C VAL A 58 16.83 4.41 6.24
N GLN A 59 17.31 5.54 6.80
CA GLN A 59 18.49 6.25 6.29
C GLN A 59 19.77 5.42 6.40
N LEU A 60 19.98 4.76 7.54
CA LEU A 60 21.12 3.86 7.75
C LEU A 60 21.17 2.75 6.70
N ASN A 61 20.01 2.29 6.23
CA ASN A 61 19.88 1.24 5.21
C ASN A 61 19.75 1.81 3.78
N GLY A 62 20.09 3.09 3.56
CA GLY A 62 20.14 3.73 2.25
C GLY A 62 18.77 4.02 1.63
N GLY A 63 17.74 4.15 2.47
CA GLY A 63 16.39 4.50 2.04
C GLY A 63 16.09 6.00 2.13
N ASN A 64 15.14 6.46 1.32
CA ASN A 64 14.59 7.81 1.42
C ASN A 64 13.44 7.83 2.44
N VAL A 65 13.41 8.85 3.28
CA VAL A 65 12.38 8.98 4.32
C VAL A 65 12.03 10.43 4.57
N ILE A 66 10.75 10.69 4.85
CA ILE A 66 10.22 12.01 5.20
C ILE A 66 9.58 11.91 6.58
N LEU A 67 10.00 12.80 7.49
CA LEU A 67 9.35 12.97 8.78
C LEU A 67 8.03 13.71 8.59
N THR A 68 6.95 13.13 9.07
CA THR A 68 5.58 13.65 8.98
C THR A 68 5.00 13.95 10.37
N SER A 69 3.89 14.68 10.41
CA SER A 69 3.20 15.00 11.66
C SER A 69 2.75 13.72 12.39
N ASN A 70 2.78 13.75 13.72
CA ASN A 70 2.20 12.73 14.61
C ASN A 70 0.68 12.89 14.80
N LYS A 71 0.07 13.92 14.21
CA LYS A 71 -1.37 14.19 14.33
C LYS A 71 -2.23 13.41 13.34
N HIS A 72 -1.63 12.70 12.39
CA HIS A 72 -2.35 11.94 11.39
C HIS A 72 -3.10 10.75 11.99
N LYS A 73 -4.39 10.64 11.62
CA LYS A 73 -5.25 9.53 12.05
C LYS A 73 -5.11 8.31 11.15
N THR A 74 -4.81 8.53 9.87
CA THR A 74 -4.73 7.47 8.86
C THR A 74 -3.39 7.46 8.12
N GLY A 75 -3.07 6.34 7.47
CA GLY A 75 -1.91 6.24 6.58
C GLY A 75 -2.06 7.16 5.36
N SER A 76 -3.28 7.38 4.87
CA SER A 76 -3.53 8.25 3.71
C SER A 76 -3.20 9.71 3.99
N ASP A 77 -3.54 10.22 5.20
CA ASP A 77 -3.17 11.57 5.63
C ASP A 77 -1.63 11.74 5.63
N ARG A 78 -0.92 10.76 6.15
CA ARG A 78 0.54 10.72 6.20
C ARG A 78 1.18 10.71 4.81
N ILE A 79 0.63 9.88 3.92
CA ILE A 79 1.09 9.80 2.53
C ILE A 79 0.92 11.14 1.84
N TYR A 80 -0.21 11.79 2.05
CA TYR A 80 -0.47 13.07 1.39
C TYR A 80 0.46 14.18 1.91
N GLU A 81 0.70 14.28 3.22
CA GLU A 81 1.71 15.21 3.77
C GLU A 81 3.10 14.94 3.20
N CYS A 82 3.51 13.66 3.12
CA CYS A 82 4.78 13.29 2.53
C CYS A 82 4.87 13.77 1.07
N TYR A 83 3.83 13.52 0.27
CA TYR A 83 3.76 13.97 -1.11
C TYR A 83 3.86 15.49 -1.24
N GLU A 84 3.16 16.27 -0.38
CA GLU A 84 3.25 17.72 -0.39
C GLU A 84 4.65 18.23 -0.02
N LYS A 85 5.28 17.61 0.99
CA LYS A 85 6.65 17.97 1.42
C LYS A 85 7.71 17.71 0.36
N LEU A 86 7.52 16.68 -0.47
CA LEU A 86 8.44 16.37 -1.56
C LEU A 86 8.39 17.38 -2.70
N ASP A 87 7.30 18.14 -2.84
CA ASP A 87 7.04 19.11 -3.91
C ASP A 87 7.40 18.63 -5.32
N LEU A 88 7.27 17.32 -5.55
CA LEU A 88 7.56 16.70 -6.84
C LEU A 88 6.51 17.12 -7.88
N LYS A 89 6.99 17.53 -9.04
CA LYS A 89 6.12 17.91 -10.15
C LYS A 89 5.82 16.70 -11.05
N ASN A 90 4.64 16.71 -11.67
CA ASN A 90 4.26 15.73 -12.69
C ASN A 90 4.17 14.28 -12.19
N ILE A 91 3.75 14.07 -10.92
CA ILE A 91 3.39 12.75 -10.43
C ILE A 91 1.97 12.42 -10.89
N ASP A 92 1.83 11.35 -11.66
CA ASP A 92 0.54 10.87 -12.17
C ASP A 92 -0.16 9.94 -11.18
N TYR A 93 0.62 9.09 -10.48
CA TYR A 93 0.11 8.14 -9.50
C TYR A 93 0.98 8.07 -8.24
N ILE A 94 0.32 7.98 -7.08
CA ILE A 94 0.94 7.66 -5.80
C ILE A 94 0.54 6.23 -5.43
N ILE A 95 1.50 5.35 -5.21
CA ILE A 95 1.27 4.00 -4.67
C ILE A 95 1.48 4.03 -3.16
N ASN A 96 0.42 3.69 -2.43
CA ASN A 96 0.46 3.41 -1.00
C ASN A 96 0.83 1.94 -0.80
N LEU A 97 2.04 1.68 -0.35
CA LEU A 97 2.50 0.34 0.02
C LEU A 97 2.61 0.26 1.54
N GLN A 98 1.90 -0.69 2.15
CA GLN A 98 1.90 -0.85 3.60
C GLN A 98 3.29 -1.22 4.14
N GLY A 99 3.77 -0.51 5.18
CA GLY A 99 5.10 -0.71 5.77
C GLY A 99 5.29 -2.04 6.52
N ASP A 100 4.28 -2.90 6.53
CA ASP A 100 4.31 -4.21 7.18
C ASP A 100 4.08 -5.40 6.22
N GLU A 101 4.29 -5.18 4.91
CA GLU A 101 4.15 -6.18 3.83
C GLU A 101 5.51 -6.57 3.22
N PRO A 102 6.46 -7.16 3.99
CA PRO A 102 7.80 -7.48 3.48
C PRO A 102 7.80 -8.57 2.39
N ASN A 103 6.70 -9.31 2.26
CA ASN A 103 6.54 -10.40 1.29
C ASN A 103 5.79 -9.98 0.02
N ILE A 104 5.54 -8.68 -0.17
CA ILE A 104 4.89 -8.20 -1.41
C ILE A 104 5.67 -8.68 -2.64
N ASP A 105 4.96 -9.19 -3.64
CA ASP A 105 5.58 -9.54 -4.91
C ASP A 105 5.84 -8.26 -5.73
N ILE A 106 7.08 -8.11 -6.17
CA ILE A 106 7.51 -6.99 -7.01
C ILE A 106 6.70 -6.95 -8.32
N ASN A 107 6.34 -8.10 -8.86
CA ASN A 107 5.56 -8.18 -10.10
C ASN A 107 4.13 -7.65 -9.89
N ASP A 108 3.54 -7.84 -8.72
CA ASP A 108 2.21 -7.28 -8.40
C ASP A 108 2.26 -5.75 -8.39
N LEU A 109 3.32 -5.14 -7.83
CA LEU A 109 3.51 -3.70 -7.87
C LEU A 109 3.69 -3.18 -9.30
N LYS A 110 4.52 -3.86 -10.11
CA LYS A 110 4.71 -3.52 -11.53
C LYS A 110 3.42 -3.64 -12.30
N HIS A 111 2.64 -4.68 -12.03
CA HIS A 111 1.39 -4.95 -12.69
C HIS A 111 0.33 -3.90 -12.36
N LEU A 112 0.15 -3.58 -11.07
CA LEU A 112 -0.74 -2.51 -10.63
C LEU A 112 -0.37 -1.19 -11.31
N ASN A 113 0.92 -0.81 -11.29
CA ASN A 113 1.41 0.42 -11.92
C ASN A 113 1.13 0.47 -13.43
N LYS A 114 1.34 -0.64 -14.14
CA LYS A 114 1.04 -0.76 -15.56
C LYS A 114 -0.44 -0.56 -15.84
N LEU A 115 -1.30 -1.25 -15.11
CA LEU A 115 -2.74 -1.22 -15.33
C LEU A 115 -3.36 0.14 -14.99
N VAL A 116 -3.01 0.77 -13.85
CA VAL A 116 -3.56 2.09 -13.51
C VAL A 116 -3.23 3.14 -14.56
N LYS A 117 -2.03 3.07 -15.15
CA LYS A 117 -1.60 3.96 -16.23
C LYS A 117 -2.33 3.69 -17.55
N SER A 118 -2.49 2.42 -17.91
CA SER A 118 -3.16 2.03 -19.15
C SER A 118 -4.65 2.38 -19.15
N TYR A 119 -5.32 2.08 -18.04
CA TYR A 119 -6.77 2.31 -17.90
C TYR A 119 -7.11 3.72 -17.38
N LYS A 120 -6.09 4.48 -16.93
CA LYS A 120 -6.24 5.84 -16.37
C LYS A 120 -7.27 5.93 -15.24
N VAL A 121 -7.40 4.86 -14.45
CA VAL A 121 -8.34 4.79 -13.32
C VAL A 121 -7.96 5.78 -12.24
N ASP A 122 -8.92 6.22 -11.45
CA ASP A 122 -8.70 7.17 -10.36
C ASP A 122 -8.07 6.50 -9.14
N VAL A 123 -8.51 5.27 -8.85
CA VAL A 123 -8.00 4.42 -7.77
C VAL A 123 -7.90 2.99 -8.26
N GLY A 124 -6.77 2.34 -8.01
CA GLY A 124 -6.58 0.91 -8.21
C GLY A 124 -6.08 0.24 -6.94
N THR A 125 -6.43 -1.02 -6.74
CA THR A 125 -5.93 -1.85 -5.63
C THR A 125 -5.69 -3.27 -6.10
N LEU A 126 -5.06 -4.09 -5.27
CA LEU A 126 -4.77 -5.48 -5.54
C LEU A 126 -5.76 -6.41 -4.84
N ALA A 127 -6.03 -7.53 -5.47
CA ALA A 127 -6.80 -8.61 -4.87
C ALA A 127 -6.24 -9.97 -5.29
N ALA A 128 -6.33 -10.96 -4.41
CA ALA A 128 -5.83 -12.31 -4.63
C ALA A 128 -6.96 -13.33 -4.46
N GLU A 129 -6.84 -14.48 -5.10
CA GLU A 129 -7.77 -15.58 -4.91
C GLU A 129 -7.77 -16.07 -3.46
N ILE A 130 -8.93 -16.52 -2.98
CA ILE A 130 -9.08 -17.13 -1.67
C ILE A 130 -9.03 -18.65 -1.85
N GLU A 131 -7.87 -19.23 -1.55
CA GLU A 131 -7.57 -20.64 -1.79
C GLU A 131 -8.35 -21.62 -0.89
N ASN A 132 -8.83 -21.16 0.28
CA ASN A 132 -9.51 -22.04 1.21
C ASN A 132 -10.61 -21.33 2.02
N GLN A 133 -11.56 -22.12 2.50
CA GLN A 133 -12.74 -21.63 3.21
C GLN A 133 -12.40 -21.00 4.58
N SER A 134 -11.28 -21.38 5.20
CA SER A 134 -10.85 -20.78 6.46
C SER A 134 -10.41 -19.34 6.29
N LYS A 135 -9.78 -18.98 5.16
CA LYS A 135 -9.49 -17.58 4.80
C LYS A 135 -10.76 -16.78 4.53
N LEU A 136 -11.76 -17.41 3.91
CA LEU A 136 -13.03 -16.76 3.59
C LEU A 136 -13.83 -16.41 4.86
N SER A 137 -13.84 -17.28 5.87
CA SER A 137 -14.52 -17.04 7.15
C SER A 137 -13.73 -16.16 8.13
N ASN A 138 -12.44 -15.96 7.92
CA ASN A 138 -11.57 -15.18 8.81
C ASN A 138 -11.90 -13.68 8.74
N GLU A 139 -12.46 -13.12 9.81
CA GLU A 139 -12.83 -11.70 9.89
C GLU A 139 -11.63 -10.72 9.93
N ASN A 140 -10.42 -11.21 10.17
CA ASN A 140 -9.21 -10.39 10.08
C ASN A 140 -8.81 -10.09 8.64
N ILE A 141 -9.27 -10.90 7.69
CA ILE A 141 -9.05 -10.72 6.26
C ILE A 141 -10.18 -9.87 5.69
N VAL A 142 -9.83 -8.76 5.05
CA VAL A 142 -10.78 -7.97 4.26
C VAL A 142 -11.01 -8.68 2.93
N LYS A 143 -12.27 -8.88 2.56
CA LYS A 143 -12.66 -9.40 1.25
C LYS A 143 -13.16 -8.26 0.38
N VAL A 144 -12.78 -8.29 -0.88
CA VAL A 144 -13.36 -7.43 -1.90
C VAL A 144 -14.34 -8.23 -2.73
N ILE A 145 -15.51 -7.64 -2.97
CA ILE A 145 -16.54 -8.17 -3.86
C ILE A 145 -16.44 -7.40 -5.17
N THR A 146 -16.45 -8.11 -6.29
CA THR A 146 -16.32 -7.50 -7.61
C THR A 146 -17.53 -7.79 -8.48
N ASP A 147 -17.79 -6.89 -9.45
CA ASP A 147 -18.89 -7.04 -10.41
C ASP A 147 -18.66 -8.22 -11.36
N LYS A 148 -17.41 -8.55 -11.66
CA LYS A 148 -16.99 -9.64 -12.55
C LYS A 148 -15.81 -10.41 -11.95
N LYS A 149 -15.53 -11.58 -12.50
CA LYS A 149 -14.34 -12.35 -12.16
C LYS A 149 -13.08 -11.54 -12.48
N ILE A 150 -12.13 -11.51 -11.54
CA ILE A 150 -10.84 -10.85 -11.73
C ILE A 150 -10.00 -11.66 -12.71
N THR A 151 -9.29 -10.95 -13.60
CA THR A 151 -8.25 -11.49 -14.45
C THR A 151 -6.98 -10.69 -14.27
N ILE A 152 -5.83 -11.26 -14.62
CA ILE A 152 -4.55 -10.58 -14.52
C ILE A 152 -4.41 -9.42 -15.52
N GLU A 153 -5.21 -9.38 -16.57
CA GLU A 153 -5.06 -8.43 -17.67
C GLU A 153 -5.93 -7.19 -17.52
N ASN A 154 -6.99 -7.24 -16.70
CA ASN A 154 -8.02 -6.22 -16.67
C ASN A 154 -8.32 -5.75 -15.25
N PHE A 155 -8.73 -4.49 -15.15
CA PHE A 155 -9.42 -4.00 -13.96
C PHE A 155 -10.87 -4.48 -13.94
N THR A 156 -11.34 -4.73 -12.72
CA THR A 156 -12.72 -5.07 -12.39
C THR A 156 -13.20 -4.09 -11.32
N ILE A 157 -14.47 -3.76 -11.29
CA ILE A 157 -15.02 -2.81 -10.33
C ILE A 157 -15.16 -3.50 -8.98
N ALA A 158 -14.54 -2.93 -7.93
CA ALA A 158 -14.80 -3.30 -6.56
C ALA A 158 -16.18 -2.73 -6.15
N VAL A 159 -17.14 -3.62 -5.91
CA VAL A 159 -18.50 -3.25 -5.52
C VAL A 159 -18.60 -3.01 -4.03
N ASP A 160 -17.86 -3.80 -3.22
CA ASP A 160 -17.91 -3.70 -1.76
C ASP A 160 -16.66 -4.31 -1.10
N PHE A 161 -16.37 -3.87 0.13
CA PHE A 161 -15.30 -4.41 0.98
C PHE A 161 -15.89 -4.89 2.30
N LYS A 162 -15.77 -6.18 2.61
CA LYS A 162 -16.36 -6.79 3.81
C LYS A 162 -15.37 -7.67 4.57
N ARG A 163 -15.54 -7.73 5.88
CA ARG A 163 -14.85 -8.72 6.73
C ARG A 163 -15.65 -10.00 6.88
N LYS A 164 -16.99 -9.87 6.93
CA LYS A 164 -17.94 -11.00 7.02
C LYS A 164 -18.67 -11.14 5.70
N ILE A 165 -18.67 -12.34 5.13
CA ILE A 165 -19.41 -12.68 3.92
C ILE A 165 -20.63 -13.53 4.33
N LYS A 166 -21.79 -13.17 3.78
CA LYS A 166 -23.04 -13.92 4.00
C LYS A 166 -23.51 -14.64 2.72
N ASP A 167 -23.20 -14.10 1.56
CA ASP A 167 -23.55 -14.67 0.27
C ASP A 167 -22.26 -15.11 -0.45
N PHE A 168 -22.14 -16.39 -0.71
CA PHE A 168 -20.97 -17.02 -1.33
C PHE A 168 -21.09 -17.16 -2.86
N ASN A 169 -22.20 -16.73 -3.46
CA ASN A 169 -22.40 -16.74 -4.92
C ASN A 169 -21.77 -15.52 -5.62
N LEU A 170 -21.06 -14.67 -4.87
CA LEU A 170 -20.43 -13.47 -5.38
C LEU A 170 -18.99 -13.74 -5.82
N ASN A 171 -18.44 -12.84 -6.65
CA ASN A 171 -17.02 -12.83 -6.98
C ASN A 171 -16.25 -12.22 -5.77
N ILE A 172 -15.69 -13.08 -4.92
CA ILE A 172 -15.07 -12.71 -3.65
C ILE A 172 -13.58 -13.00 -3.70
N TYR A 173 -12.76 -12.02 -3.33
CA TYR A 173 -11.31 -12.09 -3.32
C TYR A 173 -10.73 -11.56 -2.00
N HIS A 174 -9.53 -11.98 -1.65
CA HIS A 174 -8.75 -11.37 -0.57
C HIS A 174 -8.26 -10.00 -1.04
N HIS A 175 -8.66 -8.95 -0.36
CA HIS A 175 -8.16 -7.61 -0.63
C HIS A 175 -6.74 -7.44 -0.09
N VAL A 176 -5.80 -7.09 -0.97
CA VAL A 176 -4.42 -6.74 -0.60
C VAL A 176 -4.33 -5.22 -0.47
N GLY A 177 -3.88 -4.76 0.71
CA GLY A 177 -3.93 -3.36 1.12
C GLY A 177 -2.98 -2.40 0.41
N VAL A 178 -2.66 -2.66 -0.86
CA VAL A 178 -1.87 -1.78 -1.73
C VAL A 178 -2.80 -0.99 -2.62
N TYR A 179 -2.61 0.33 -2.69
CA TYR A 179 -3.44 1.21 -3.49
C TYR A 179 -2.60 2.11 -4.39
N ALA A 180 -3.09 2.39 -5.58
CA ALA A 180 -2.58 3.43 -6.45
C ALA A 180 -3.65 4.50 -6.63
N TYR A 181 -3.30 5.78 -6.39
CA TYR A 181 -4.22 6.92 -6.48
C TYR A 181 -3.66 7.95 -7.46
N LYS A 182 -4.53 8.63 -8.19
CA LYS A 182 -4.18 9.95 -8.71
C LYS A 182 -4.03 10.94 -7.56
N PRO A 183 -3.02 11.84 -7.53
CA PRO A 183 -2.80 12.76 -6.40
C PRO A 183 -4.04 13.58 -6.00
N GLN A 184 -4.80 14.09 -6.99
CA GLN A 184 -6.02 14.84 -6.73
C GLN A 184 -7.15 14.02 -6.07
N ILE A 185 -7.16 12.70 -6.31
CA ILE A 185 -8.13 11.80 -5.66
C ILE A 185 -7.71 11.51 -4.22
N LEU A 186 -6.41 11.28 -3.99
CA LEU A 186 -5.90 11.12 -2.62
C LEU A 186 -6.23 12.36 -1.78
N LYS A 187 -6.04 13.57 -2.32
CA LYS A 187 -6.43 14.83 -1.66
C LYS A 187 -7.90 14.85 -1.23
N LYS A 188 -8.82 14.39 -2.11
CA LYS A 188 -10.25 14.33 -1.81
C LYS A 188 -10.62 13.30 -0.75
N LEU A 189 -9.83 12.24 -0.58
CA LEU A 189 -10.10 11.17 0.39
C LEU A 189 -9.73 11.57 1.83
N ILE A 190 -8.91 12.60 2.02
CA ILE A 190 -8.42 13.06 3.33
C ILE A 190 -9.04 14.40 3.77
N SER A 191 -9.84 15.04 2.91
CA SER A 191 -10.55 16.31 3.19
C SER A 191 -11.91 16.06 3.95
#